data_dfb6ce2b3846d9d8982e19151cf32a9b
#
_entry.id   dfb6ce2b3846d9d8982e19151cf32a9b
#
_cell.length_a   1.000
_cell.length_b   1.000
_cell.length_c   1.000
_cell.angle_alpha   90.00
_cell.angle_beta   90.00
_cell.angle_gamma   90.00
#
_symmetry.space_group_name_H-M   'P 1'
#
loop_
_entity.id
_entity.type
_entity.pdbx_description
1 polymer ?
#
loop_
_entity_poly.entity_id
_entity_poly.type
_entity_poly.pdbx_seq_one_letter_code
_entity_poly.pdbx_strand_id
1 'polypeptide(L)'
;MKRKRLKFLSALLISALFCAMLPMSASAEGFEDVPEDAWYRSYVYDLVEQGIIHGTSATKFSPNGQLTRAELVTIMAQSVLSEGDIRQYEFQGEFTDVTPQHWAYRYINWAAESGIVNGVGGGLFLPNKPISRQDMAVMLVSFSRATGRQMPAVREAVSFADSNKIASYAAASVRTCQRAGVLSGDTEGTFRPASTASRAEAAAMYSRFLKNCQPNPNYKITRKRVFNTPVRAVEFSPSTYSPQLVLGHDRVTGGESASSVVERTGAKIAVNAAFFNMNSYISLGTLIKDGRVVTVYDQYAPARSALTMDSAGKISIQNFSTLHTVTLHKEDGEDSVLTHVTVNRWPSSATDATRILYTRDWGSSLGFPARDAVIIDESGKVLAVYQYTDVTIPETGYVLAQRSRRTYEGDFFDSCKVGMVLDIERRYEGAATEDIVLSVGAGPRLVKDGAVYGGASTYRAEGYTDPNIITYNAQRMCIGIKENGNLVIVSAYATLAQLSKIMVSFGCKDAINLDGGGSANLYVDGYWLKGPQSRPLNTILIFK
;
A
#
# COMPACT_ATOMS: atom_id res chain seq x y z
N MET A 1 32.45 69.25 16.66
CA MET A 1 32.85 69.15 18.09
C MET A 1 32.33 67.80 18.65
N LYS A 2 33.32 67.05 19.18
CA LYS A 2 33.19 66.06 20.30
C LYS A 2 32.21 64.90 20.23
N ARG A 3 32.79 63.69 19.97
CA ARG A 3 32.95 62.57 20.98
C ARG A 3 31.70 61.73 21.19
N LYS A 4 31.72 60.41 21.19
CA LYS A 4 32.66 59.32 21.59
C LYS A 4 32.03 57.99 21.05
N ARG A 5 32.73 57.11 20.41
CA ARG A 5 33.54 55.94 20.90
C ARG A 5 32.93 55.15 22.05
N LEU A 6 32.90 53.85 21.79
CA LEU A 6 32.82 52.69 22.68
C LEU A 6 31.42 52.14 22.99
N LYS A 7 31.09 51.07 22.30
CA LYS A 7 30.78 49.77 22.91
C LYS A 7 30.79 48.70 21.80
N PHE A 8 31.96 48.42 21.27
CA PHE A 8 32.31 47.09 20.74
C PHE A 8 33.02 46.41 21.90
N LEU A 9 32.43 45.35 22.47
CA LEU A 9 33.01 44.22 23.20
C LEU A 9 31.94 43.59 24.08
N SER A 10 31.13 42.71 23.51
CA SER A 10 30.50 41.57 24.21
C SER A 10 29.60 40.78 23.26
N ALA A 11 30.13 40.39 22.10
CA ALA A 11 29.47 39.47 21.19
C ALA A 11 30.51 38.50 20.58
N LEU A 12 31.41 38.03 21.43
CA LEU A 12 32.40 37.05 21.01
C LEU A 12 32.68 36.10 22.16
N LEU A 13 31.71 35.25 22.48
CA LEU A 13 31.87 34.05 23.33
C LEU A 13 30.59 33.26 23.46
N ILE A 14 29.85 33.01 22.37
CA ILE A 14 28.86 31.91 22.24
C ILE A 14 28.87 31.46 20.76
N SER A 15 30.03 31.11 20.25
CA SER A 15 30.12 30.47 18.92
C SER A 15 31.13 29.32 18.92
N ALA A 16 31.11 28.55 19.98
CA ALA A 16 32.00 27.41 20.07
C ALA A 16 31.29 26.29 20.82
N LEU A 17 30.19 25.72 20.25
CA LEU A 17 29.74 24.36 20.48
C LEU A 17 28.65 23.97 19.46
N PHE A 18 28.69 24.51 18.25
CA PHE A 18 28.01 23.92 17.11
C PHE A 18 29.08 23.24 16.25
N CYS A 19 29.81 22.29 16.85
CA CYS A 19 30.55 21.32 16.06
C CYS A 19 29.46 20.38 15.48
N ALA A 20 28.87 20.85 14.38
CA ALA A 20 28.16 19.96 13.49
C ALA A 20 29.04 18.72 13.34
N MET A 21 28.53 17.52 13.59
CA MET A 21 29.14 16.28 13.14
C MET A 21 29.14 16.32 11.61
N LEU A 22 30.09 17.05 11.04
CA LEU A 22 30.51 16.83 9.66
C LEU A 22 30.95 15.36 9.63
N PRO A 23 30.65 14.59 8.59
CA PRO A 23 31.17 13.24 8.46
C PRO A 23 32.70 13.34 8.49
N MET A 24 33.29 12.96 9.60
CA MET A 24 34.74 12.89 9.72
C MET A 24 35.15 11.58 9.05
N SER A 25 35.52 11.66 7.79
CA SER A 25 36.16 10.55 7.08
C SER A 25 37.38 10.11 7.88
N ALA A 26 37.62 8.79 7.91
CA ALA A 26 38.90 8.28 8.42
C ALA A 26 40.05 8.98 7.69
N SER A 27 41.16 9.23 8.38
CA SER A 27 42.38 9.67 7.72
C SER A 27 42.80 8.61 6.68
N ALA A 28 43.59 9.00 5.69
CA ALA A 28 44.13 8.07 4.71
C ALA A 28 44.90 6.90 5.34
N GLU A 29 45.33 7.02 6.60
CA GLU A 29 46.04 6.01 7.38
C GLU A 29 45.09 5.09 8.22
N GLY A 30 43.77 5.40 8.26
CA GLY A 30 42.79 4.63 9.05
C GLY A 30 42.68 5.10 10.52
N PHE A 31 42.01 4.31 11.35
CA PHE A 31 41.85 4.59 12.79
C PHE A 31 42.99 3.97 13.58
N GLU A 32 43.68 4.79 14.40
CA GLU A 32 44.80 4.37 15.27
C GLU A 32 44.43 3.25 16.24
N ASP A 33 43.15 3.18 16.68
CA ASP A 33 42.63 2.22 17.64
C ASP A 33 41.90 1.03 17.00
N VAL A 34 42.11 0.83 15.67
CA VAL A 34 41.60 -0.34 14.93
C VAL A 34 42.80 -1.10 14.34
N PRO A 35 43.45 -2.01 15.11
CA PRO A 35 44.61 -2.78 14.67
C PRO A 35 44.34 -3.59 13.39
N GLU A 36 45.41 -3.89 12.63
CA GLU A 36 45.30 -4.63 11.36
C GLU A 36 44.74 -6.03 11.53
N ASP A 37 45.09 -6.69 12.61
CA ASP A 37 44.65 -8.03 13.01
C ASP A 37 43.34 -8.07 13.80
N ALA A 38 42.72 -6.91 14.05
CA ALA A 38 41.47 -6.86 14.81
C ALA A 38 40.33 -7.58 14.06
N TRP A 39 39.67 -8.52 14.72
CA TRP A 39 38.56 -9.33 14.16
C TRP A 39 37.41 -8.50 13.60
N TYR A 40 37.26 -7.26 14.06
CA TYR A 40 36.19 -6.33 13.64
C TYR A 40 36.62 -5.35 12.53
N ARG A 41 37.91 -5.31 12.17
CA ARG A 41 38.48 -4.32 11.25
C ARG A 41 37.72 -4.25 9.92
N SER A 42 37.53 -5.39 9.27
CA SER A 42 36.83 -5.45 7.98
C SER A 42 35.39 -4.93 8.05
N TYR A 43 34.68 -5.22 9.14
CA TYR A 43 33.31 -4.74 9.33
C TYR A 43 33.24 -3.23 9.58
N VAL A 44 34.20 -2.68 10.31
CA VAL A 44 34.29 -1.24 10.56
C VAL A 44 34.53 -0.48 9.26
N TYR A 45 35.57 -0.88 8.51
CA TYR A 45 35.89 -0.17 7.27
C TYR A 45 34.87 -0.36 6.16
N ASP A 46 34.21 -1.51 6.06
CA ASP A 46 33.07 -1.73 5.17
C ASP A 46 31.95 -0.69 5.39
N LEU A 47 31.60 -0.39 6.63
CA LEU A 47 30.59 0.59 6.96
C LEU A 47 31.08 2.06 6.86
N VAL A 48 32.36 2.29 7.10
CA VAL A 48 32.99 3.62 6.96
C VAL A 48 33.05 4.04 5.50
N GLU A 49 33.48 3.13 4.60
CA GLU A 49 33.53 3.37 3.17
C GLU A 49 32.14 3.66 2.57
N GLN A 50 31.10 3.04 3.12
CA GLN A 50 29.71 3.30 2.74
C GLN A 50 29.15 4.61 3.37
N GLY A 51 29.89 5.30 4.23
CA GLY A 51 29.43 6.50 4.95
C GLY A 51 28.33 6.22 5.99
N ILE A 52 28.20 4.97 6.44
CA ILE A 52 27.14 4.53 7.37
C ILE A 52 27.56 4.69 8.82
N ILE A 53 28.84 4.53 9.12
CA ILE A 53 29.40 4.69 10.47
C ILE A 53 30.66 5.58 10.40
N HIS A 54 30.91 6.32 11.47
CA HIS A 54 32.01 7.24 11.55
C HIS A 54 32.84 7.01 12.82
N GLY A 55 34.07 7.51 12.81
CA GLY A 55 34.91 7.56 14.02
C GLY A 55 34.30 8.45 15.12
N THR A 56 34.77 8.28 16.34
CA THR A 56 34.49 9.21 17.44
C THR A 56 35.38 10.46 17.37
N SER A 57 36.46 10.37 16.57
CA SER A 57 37.31 11.49 16.14
C SER A 57 37.86 11.19 14.74
N ALA A 58 38.69 12.10 14.18
CA ALA A 58 39.33 11.85 12.89
C ALA A 58 40.24 10.61 12.87
N THR A 59 40.84 10.26 14.01
CA THR A 59 41.81 9.16 14.13
C THR A 59 41.35 8.01 15.01
N LYS A 60 40.15 8.08 15.65
CA LYS A 60 39.69 7.03 16.58
C LYS A 60 38.28 6.56 16.24
N PHE A 61 38.11 5.24 16.28
CA PHE A 61 36.82 4.57 16.14
C PHE A 61 36.17 4.27 17.49
N SER A 62 36.96 4.08 18.55
CA SER A 62 36.55 3.66 19.90
C SER A 62 35.84 2.29 19.90
N PRO A 63 36.49 1.20 19.44
CA PRO A 63 35.86 -0.10 19.22
C PRO A 63 35.21 -0.70 20.47
N ASN A 64 35.79 -0.45 21.67
CA ASN A 64 35.29 -0.91 22.96
C ASN A 64 34.25 0.02 23.59
N GLY A 65 34.01 1.20 22.99
CA GLY A 65 32.95 2.11 23.44
C GLY A 65 31.57 1.45 23.27
N GLN A 66 30.65 1.77 24.17
CA GLN A 66 29.28 1.25 24.10
C GLN A 66 28.47 2.03 23.06
N LEU A 67 27.74 1.32 22.21
CA LEU A 67 26.82 1.94 21.26
C LEU A 67 25.51 2.31 21.97
N THR A 68 25.05 3.55 21.80
CA THR A 68 23.77 4.01 22.34
C THR A 68 22.60 3.65 21.42
N ARG A 69 21.37 3.71 21.94
CA ARG A 69 20.13 3.53 21.17
C ARG A 69 20.00 4.60 20.08
N ALA A 70 20.38 5.85 20.36
CA ALA A 70 20.36 6.94 19.40
C ALA A 70 21.36 6.72 18.26
N GLU A 71 22.57 6.26 18.55
CA GLU A 71 23.57 5.96 17.53
C GLU A 71 23.11 4.82 16.60
N LEU A 72 22.48 3.77 17.13
CA LEU A 72 21.99 2.67 16.31
C LEU A 72 20.91 3.13 15.30
N VAL A 73 19.92 3.92 15.73
CA VAL A 73 18.89 4.41 14.79
C VAL A 73 19.47 5.36 13.76
N THR A 74 20.52 6.12 14.11
CA THR A 74 21.23 7.00 13.17
C THR A 74 21.94 6.18 12.09
N ILE A 75 22.66 5.13 12.47
CA ILE A 75 23.30 4.17 11.54
C ILE A 75 22.27 3.56 10.60
N MET A 76 21.12 3.12 11.13
CA MET A 76 20.03 2.58 10.31
C MET A 76 19.48 3.61 9.32
N ALA A 77 19.26 4.83 9.75
CA ALA A 77 18.73 5.90 8.91
C ALA A 77 19.69 6.28 7.78
N GLN A 78 20.97 6.46 8.10
CA GLN A 78 22.00 6.80 7.14
C GLN A 78 22.19 5.76 6.04
N SER A 79 21.87 4.50 6.32
CA SER A 79 21.95 3.42 5.31
C SER A 79 20.81 3.44 4.28
N VAL A 80 19.74 4.22 4.48
CA VAL A 80 18.54 4.16 3.62
C VAL A 80 17.95 5.54 3.25
N LEU A 81 18.35 6.61 3.92
CA LEU A 81 17.80 7.95 3.72
C LEU A 81 18.91 8.94 3.32
N SER A 82 18.52 9.84 2.43
CA SER A 82 19.34 11.03 2.15
C SER A 82 19.21 12.06 3.27
N GLU A 83 20.15 13.02 3.31
CA GLU A 83 20.07 14.14 4.23
C GLU A 83 18.77 14.97 4.05
N GLY A 84 18.33 15.13 2.80
CA GLY A 84 17.07 15.80 2.49
C GLY A 84 15.84 15.07 3.02
N ASP A 85 15.86 13.73 3.03
CA ASP A 85 14.79 12.93 3.63
C ASP A 85 14.75 13.12 5.16
N ILE A 86 15.89 13.09 5.83
CA ILE A 86 15.98 13.25 7.30
C ILE A 86 15.53 14.64 7.77
N ARG A 87 15.77 15.70 7.02
CA ARG A 87 15.32 17.06 7.35
C ARG A 87 13.80 17.18 7.48
N GLN A 88 13.01 16.26 6.91
CA GLN A 88 11.55 16.26 7.02
C GLN A 88 11.03 15.75 8.37
N TYR A 89 11.90 15.30 9.28
CA TYR A 89 11.55 14.77 10.60
C TYR A 89 11.73 15.79 11.73
N GLU A 90 11.67 17.08 11.43
CA GLU A 90 11.64 18.18 12.39
C GLU A 90 10.21 18.48 12.88
N PHE A 91 9.64 17.58 13.66
CA PHE A 91 8.33 17.75 14.28
C PHE A 91 8.35 17.15 15.70
N GLN A 92 7.41 17.54 16.55
CA GLN A 92 7.29 16.94 17.88
C GLN A 92 7.04 15.44 17.75
N GLY A 93 8.00 14.64 18.18
CA GLY A 93 7.93 13.18 18.16
C GLY A 93 7.13 12.62 19.34
N GLU A 94 7.05 11.30 19.38
CA GLU A 94 6.29 10.55 20.39
C GLU A 94 6.99 10.49 21.77
N PHE A 95 8.32 10.70 21.82
CA PHE A 95 9.11 10.49 23.02
C PHE A 95 9.38 11.79 23.78
N THR A 96 9.02 11.84 25.04
CA THR A 96 9.14 13.02 25.89
C THR A 96 10.57 13.34 26.31
N ASP A 97 11.46 12.35 26.28
CA ASP A 97 12.89 12.47 26.59
C ASP A 97 13.77 12.76 25.36
N VAL A 98 13.15 12.98 24.19
CA VAL A 98 13.85 13.32 22.94
C VAL A 98 13.42 14.71 22.50
N THR A 99 14.20 15.70 22.87
CA THR A 99 13.90 17.12 22.56
C THR A 99 14.49 17.54 21.19
N PRO A 100 13.99 18.61 20.57
CA PRO A 100 14.54 19.13 19.32
C PRO A 100 16.05 19.49 19.36
N GLN A 101 16.60 19.71 20.57
CA GLN A 101 18.02 19.99 20.78
C GLN A 101 18.88 18.74 20.79
N HIS A 102 18.28 17.55 20.90
CA HIS A 102 19.03 16.31 20.86
C HIS A 102 19.51 16.05 19.42
N TRP A 103 20.80 15.77 19.25
CA TRP A 103 21.43 15.62 17.93
C TRP A 103 20.76 14.53 17.06
N ALA A 104 20.23 13.46 17.66
CA ALA A 104 19.56 12.38 16.96
C ALA A 104 18.03 12.56 16.85
N TYR A 105 17.49 13.75 17.17
CA TYR A 105 16.06 14.02 17.20
C TYR A 105 15.33 13.55 15.93
N ARG A 106 15.83 13.97 14.76
CA ARG A 106 15.24 13.62 13.47
C ARG A 106 15.30 12.11 13.17
N TYR A 107 16.42 11.48 13.52
CA TYR A 107 16.64 10.05 13.29
C TYR A 107 15.71 9.19 14.17
N ILE A 108 15.51 9.57 15.42
CA ILE A 108 14.62 8.89 16.35
C ILE A 108 13.17 9.07 15.91
N ASN A 109 12.75 10.26 15.47
CA ASN A 109 11.43 10.52 14.94
C ASN A 109 11.14 9.66 13.68
N TRP A 110 12.12 9.53 12.78
CA TRP A 110 12.02 8.64 11.64
C TRP A 110 11.85 7.18 12.07
N ALA A 111 12.65 6.72 12.99
CA ALA A 111 12.63 5.34 13.44
C ALA A 111 11.29 4.97 14.12
N ALA A 112 10.73 5.89 14.91
CA ALA A 112 9.40 5.75 15.52
C ALA A 112 8.29 5.72 14.45
N GLU A 113 8.24 6.72 13.57
CA GLU A 113 7.22 6.79 12.52
C GLU A 113 7.29 5.60 11.54
N SER A 114 8.48 5.06 11.33
CA SER A 114 8.70 3.87 10.49
C SER A 114 8.40 2.55 11.20
N GLY A 115 8.10 2.58 12.51
CA GLY A 115 7.84 1.38 13.31
C GLY A 115 9.09 0.53 13.57
N ILE A 116 10.27 1.14 13.54
CA ILE A 116 11.54 0.48 13.86
C ILE A 116 11.72 0.42 15.37
N VAL A 117 11.25 1.46 16.09
CA VAL A 117 11.31 1.57 17.55
C VAL A 117 9.96 1.96 18.14
N ASN A 118 9.66 1.41 19.32
CA ASN A 118 8.43 1.70 20.08
C ASN A 118 8.71 2.31 21.46
N GLY A 119 9.96 2.74 21.72
CA GLY A 119 10.38 3.20 23.05
C GLY A 119 10.56 2.07 24.07
N VAL A 120 10.63 2.45 25.34
CA VAL A 120 10.83 1.53 26.47
C VAL A 120 9.66 1.57 27.46
N GLY A 121 8.56 2.21 27.08
CA GLY A 121 7.40 2.48 27.93
C GLY A 121 7.41 3.90 28.51
N GLY A 122 6.25 4.35 29.04
CA GLY A 122 6.11 5.67 29.64
C GLY A 122 6.38 6.86 28.70
N GLY A 123 6.32 6.67 27.39
CA GLY A 123 6.66 7.73 26.42
C GLY A 123 8.16 8.03 26.31
N LEU A 124 9.02 7.09 26.74
CA LEU A 124 10.48 7.28 26.75
C LEU A 124 11.17 6.44 25.68
N PHE A 125 12.20 7.03 25.04
CA PHE A 125 13.11 6.34 24.12
C PHE A 125 14.43 5.92 24.77
N LEU A 126 14.93 6.70 25.73
CA LEU A 126 16.23 6.59 26.37
C LEU A 126 17.40 6.70 25.37
N PRO A 127 17.57 7.85 24.68
CA PRO A 127 18.49 7.99 23.55
C PRO A 127 19.95 7.67 23.90
N ASN A 128 20.40 8.08 25.08
CA ASN A 128 21.79 7.93 25.53
C ASN A 128 22.07 6.60 26.27
N LYS A 129 21.03 5.76 26.44
CA LYS A 129 21.21 4.43 27.06
C LYS A 129 21.96 3.51 26.09
N PRO A 130 23.03 2.83 26.55
CA PRO A 130 23.66 1.78 25.76
C PRO A 130 22.66 0.71 25.32
N ILE A 131 22.75 0.30 24.05
CA ILE A 131 21.84 -0.71 23.48
C ILE A 131 22.27 -2.11 23.93
N SER A 132 21.30 -2.93 24.40
CA SER A 132 21.57 -4.33 24.67
C SER A 132 21.63 -5.15 23.37
N ARG A 133 22.37 -6.27 23.38
CA ARG A 133 22.49 -7.15 22.22
C ARG A 133 21.12 -7.71 21.77
N GLN A 134 20.22 -8.03 22.70
CA GLN A 134 18.87 -8.48 22.36
C GLN A 134 18.00 -7.35 21.79
N ASP A 135 18.11 -6.12 22.29
CA ASP A 135 17.35 -4.98 21.77
C ASP A 135 17.84 -4.60 20.36
N MET A 136 19.16 -4.70 20.12
CA MET A 136 19.70 -4.52 18.77
C MET A 136 19.11 -5.53 17.78
N ALA A 137 18.99 -6.81 18.15
CA ALA A 137 18.35 -7.82 17.31
C ALA A 137 16.88 -7.47 17.01
N VAL A 138 16.13 -6.98 17.99
CA VAL A 138 14.73 -6.53 17.82
C VAL A 138 14.67 -5.36 16.82
N MET A 139 15.54 -4.37 16.98
CA MET A 139 15.57 -3.21 16.08
C MET A 139 15.99 -3.59 14.66
N LEU A 140 16.94 -4.52 14.46
CA LEU A 140 17.34 -5.01 13.14
C LEU A 140 16.20 -5.75 12.42
N VAL A 141 15.42 -6.58 13.12
CA VAL A 141 14.24 -7.24 12.55
C VAL A 141 13.16 -6.23 12.20
N SER A 142 12.91 -5.24 13.04
CA SER A 142 11.96 -4.16 12.75
C SER A 142 12.43 -3.31 11.55
N PHE A 143 13.71 -3.02 11.47
CA PHE A 143 14.31 -2.28 10.35
C PHE A 143 14.20 -3.07 9.04
N SER A 144 14.44 -4.40 9.05
CA SER A 144 14.27 -5.25 7.86
C SER A 144 12.83 -5.16 7.33
N ARG A 145 11.83 -5.25 8.22
CA ARG A 145 10.41 -5.11 7.86
C ARG A 145 10.09 -3.71 7.31
N ALA A 146 10.64 -2.68 7.94
CA ALA A 146 10.40 -1.29 7.53
C ALA A 146 10.98 -0.98 6.14
N THR A 147 12.05 -1.67 5.73
CA THR A 147 12.79 -1.42 4.49
C THR A 147 12.61 -2.50 3.42
N GLY A 148 11.79 -3.53 3.69
CA GLY A 148 11.58 -4.63 2.75
C GLY A 148 12.79 -5.54 2.54
N ARG A 149 13.72 -5.56 3.51
CA ARG A 149 14.86 -6.49 3.45
C ARG A 149 14.42 -7.88 3.88
N GLN A 150 14.90 -8.89 3.19
CA GLN A 150 14.69 -10.28 3.56
C GLN A 150 15.69 -10.70 4.64
N MET A 151 15.25 -11.53 5.56
CA MET A 151 16.12 -12.16 6.56
C MET A 151 16.11 -13.68 6.33
N PRO A 152 16.90 -14.17 5.35
CA PRO A 152 16.89 -15.58 4.97
C PRO A 152 17.48 -16.46 6.08
N ALA A 153 16.98 -17.68 6.20
CA ALA A 153 17.54 -18.67 7.10
C ALA A 153 18.73 -19.36 6.44
N VAL A 154 19.90 -18.73 6.49
CA VAL A 154 21.15 -19.25 5.90
C VAL A 154 21.91 -20.19 6.85
N ARG A 155 21.43 -20.36 8.08
CA ARG A 155 22.00 -21.25 9.10
C ARG A 155 20.89 -22.00 9.82
N GLU A 156 21.22 -23.19 10.31
CA GLU A 156 20.35 -23.90 11.23
C GLU A 156 20.16 -23.14 12.54
N ALA A 157 19.01 -23.33 13.16
CA ALA A 157 18.71 -22.72 14.44
C ALA A 157 19.57 -23.36 15.53
N VAL A 158 20.36 -22.55 16.22
CA VAL A 158 21.18 -22.97 17.37
C VAL A 158 20.61 -22.36 18.63
N SER A 159 20.51 -23.17 19.68
CA SER A 159 20.15 -22.66 21.01
C SER A 159 21.43 -22.18 21.71
N PHE A 160 21.41 -20.94 22.19
CA PHE A 160 22.52 -20.44 23.02
C PHE A 160 22.48 -21.04 24.40
N ALA A 161 23.66 -21.24 25.05
CA ALA A 161 23.77 -21.77 26.39
C ALA A 161 23.00 -20.93 27.43
N ASP A 162 22.85 -19.64 27.16
CA ASP A 162 22.10 -18.68 27.97
C ASP A 162 20.75 -18.26 27.37
N SER A 163 20.16 -19.10 26.51
CA SER A 163 18.87 -18.81 25.87
C SER A 163 17.72 -18.51 26.83
N ASN A 164 17.77 -19.07 28.04
CA ASN A 164 16.80 -18.80 29.10
C ASN A 164 16.88 -17.38 29.67
N LYS A 165 17.96 -16.62 29.39
CA LYS A 165 18.13 -15.21 29.76
C LYS A 165 17.62 -14.24 28.70
N ILE A 166 17.25 -14.74 27.52
CA ILE A 166 16.69 -13.89 26.45
C ILE A 166 15.27 -13.52 26.85
N ALA A 167 14.97 -12.22 26.87
CA ALA A 167 13.63 -11.72 27.16
C ALA A 167 12.61 -12.23 26.14
N SER A 168 11.40 -12.56 26.56
CA SER A 168 10.35 -13.14 25.72
C SER A 168 10.05 -12.32 24.48
N TYR A 169 10.04 -10.98 24.60
CA TYR A 169 9.82 -10.07 23.46
C TYR A 169 10.94 -10.14 22.41
N ALA A 170 12.16 -10.51 22.79
CA ALA A 170 13.33 -10.54 21.92
C ALA A 170 13.61 -11.93 21.31
N ALA A 171 13.07 -12.99 21.89
CA ALA A 171 13.42 -14.38 21.54
C ALA A 171 13.26 -14.69 20.05
N ALA A 172 12.14 -14.28 19.45
CA ALA A 172 11.90 -14.47 18.01
C ALA A 172 12.91 -13.68 17.15
N SER A 173 13.22 -12.44 17.51
CA SER A 173 14.16 -11.58 16.79
C SER A 173 15.59 -12.10 16.87
N VAL A 174 16.03 -12.54 18.06
CA VAL A 174 17.35 -13.14 18.27
C VAL A 174 17.51 -14.39 17.39
N ARG A 175 16.50 -15.30 17.38
CA ARG A 175 16.49 -16.48 16.52
C ARG A 175 16.55 -16.11 15.03
N THR A 176 15.76 -15.12 14.61
CA THR A 176 15.76 -14.64 13.22
C THR A 176 17.12 -14.11 12.82
N CYS A 177 17.73 -13.25 13.62
CA CYS A 177 19.07 -12.70 13.37
C CYS A 177 20.16 -13.80 13.39
N GLN A 178 20.04 -14.78 14.28
CA GLN A 178 20.97 -15.92 14.33
C GLN A 178 20.88 -16.75 13.06
N ARG A 179 19.67 -17.11 12.62
CA ARG A 179 19.46 -17.89 11.38
C ARG A 179 19.88 -17.11 10.13
N ALA A 180 19.72 -15.80 10.12
CA ALA A 180 20.19 -14.95 9.04
C ALA A 180 21.71 -14.70 9.04
N GLY A 181 22.44 -15.29 9.99
CA GLY A 181 23.90 -15.11 10.10
C GLY A 181 24.34 -13.71 10.52
N VAL A 182 23.43 -12.92 11.08
CA VAL A 182 23.67 -11.54 11.56
C VAL A 182 24.38 -11.55 12.90
N LEU A 183 23.97 -12.45 13.80
CA LEU A 183 24.58 -12.63 15.11
C LEU A 183 25.01 -14.09 15.36
N SER A 184 26.00 -14.23 16.23
CA SER A 184 26.47 -15.53 16.74
C SER A 184 26.70 -15.41 18.23
N GLY A 185 26.82 -16.56 18.91
CA GLY A 185 27.36 -16.63 20.27
C GLY A 185 28.86 -16.37 20.30
N ASP A 186 29.40 -16.29 21.51
CA ASP A 186 30.84 -16.33 21.76
C ASP A 186 31.39 -17.77 21.70
N THR A 187 32.68 -17.96 22.04
CA THR A 187 33.34 -19.26 22.00
C THR A 187 32.74 -20.26 23.01
N GLU A 188 32.04 -19.79 24.01
CA GLU A 188 31.34 -20.60 25.00
C GLU A 188 29.89 -20.91 24.59
N GLY A 189 29.46 -20.46 23.43
CA GLY A 189 28.11 -20.63 22.91
C GLY A 189 27.06 -19.74 23.58
N THR A 190 27.48 -18.66 24.32
CA THR A 190 26.56 -17.72 24.95
C THR A 190 26.26 -16.51 24.04
N PHE A 191 25.04 -16.01 24.11
CA PHE A 191 24.59 -14.79 23.39
C PHE A 191 24.79 -13.52 24.21
N ARG A 192 24.71 -13.59 25.53
CA ARG A 192 24.76 -12.45 26.46
C ARG A 192 23.70 -11.40 26.17
N PRO A 193 22.40 -11.73 26.23
CA PRO A 193 21.30 -10.90 25.71
C PRO A 193 21.22 -9.52 26.37
N ALA A 194 21.44 -9.41 27.66
CA ALA A 194 21.35 -8.14 28.41
C ALA A 194 22.66 -7.31 28.39
N SER A 195 23.77 -7.88 27.90
CA SER A 195 25.03 -7.13 27.76
C SER A 195 24.88 -6.04 26.73
N THR A 196 25.49 -4.89 26.96
CA THR A 196 25.58 -3.79 26.02
C THR A 196 26.48 -4.17 24.84
N ALA A 197 26.10 -3.79 23.64
CA ALA A 197 26.94 -3.97 22.47
C ALA A 197 28.04 -2.91 22.42
N SER A 198 29.29 -3.35 22.21
CA SER A 198 30.36 -2.42 21.88
C SER A 198 30.18 -1.89 20.44
N ARG A 199 30.83 -0.78 20.13
CA ARG A 199 30.81 -0.21 18.76
C ARG A 199 31.35 -1.20 17.72
N ALA A 200 32.38 -1.97 18.07
CA ALA A 200 32.93 -3.03 17.22
C ALA A 200 31.93 -4.17 16.99
N GLU A 201 31.27 -4.67 18.07
CA GLU A 201 30.25 -5.69 17.97
C GLU A 201 29.05 -5.22 17.14
N ALA A 202 28.60 -3.99 17.34
CA ALA A 202 27.52 -3.39 16.60
C ALA A 202 27.86 -3.21 15.11
N ALA A 203 29.07 -2.76 14.79
CA ALA A 203 29.56 -2.66 13.41
C ALA A 203 29.55 -4.03 12.74
N ALA A 204 30.04 -5.08 13.41
CA ALA A 204 30.01 -6.43 12.87
C ALA A 204 28.59 -6.97 12.66
N MET A 205 27.68 -6.76 13.62
CA MET A 205 26.28 -7.19 13.46
C MET A 205 25.61 -6.43 12.30
N TYR A 206 25.84 -5.12 12.17
CA TYR A 206 25.21 -4.31 11.15
C TYR A 206 25.76 -4.57 9.74
N SER A 207 27.08 -4.70 9.58
CA SER A 207 27.70 -5.10 8.29
C SER A 207 27.19 -6.47 7.84
N ARG A 208 27.17 -7.48 8.73
CA ARG A 208 26.57 -8.79 8.41
C ARG A 208 25.10 -8.68 8.05
N PHE A 209 24.33 -7.82 8.74
CA PHE A 209 22.94 -7.56 8.39
C PHE A 209 22.82 -7.01 6.98
N LEU A 210 23.57 -5.99 6.62
CA LEU A 210 23.53 -5.41 5.27
C LEU A 210 23.94 -6.43 4.20
N LYS A 211 24.93 -7.28 4.48
CA LYS A 211 25.41 -8.31 3.57
C LYS A 211 24.42 -9.45 3.37
N ASN A 212 23.83 -9.97 4.45
CA ASN A 212 23.01 -11.18 4.42
C ASN A 212 21.51 -10.87 4.21
N CYS A 213 21.06 -9.68 4.61
CA CYS A 213 19.66 -9.27 4.57
C CYS A 213 19.45 -8.23 3.48
N GLN A 214 19.44 -8.68 2.21
CA GLN A 214 19.31 -7.80 1.06
C GLN A 214 17.86 -7.32 0.88
N PRO A 215 17.64 -6.13 0.28
CA PRO A 215 16.32 -5.74 -0.19
C PRO A 215 15.69 -6.83 -1.06
N ASN A 216 14.37 -7.01 -0.97
CA ASN A 216 13.69 -7.94 -1.84
C ASN A 216 13.85 -7.46 -3.30
N PRO A 217 14.32 -8.30 -4.25
CA PRO A 217 14.51 -7.89 -5.63
C PRO A 217 13.19 -7.66 -6.38
N ASN A 218 12.09 -8.22 -5.90
CA ASN A 218 10.80 -8.20 -6.56
C ASN A 218 9.92 -6.99 -6.18
N TYR A 219 10.24 -6.32 -5.08
CA TYR A 219 9.55 -5.10 -4.65
C TYR A 219 10.44 -4.19 -3.82
N LYS A 220 10.10 -2.89 -3.81
CA LYS A 220 10.75 -1.88 -2.97
C LYS A 220 9.74 -1.26 -2.02
N ILE A 221 9.98 -1.39 -0.72
CA ILE A 221 9.22 -0.68 0.32
C ILE A 221 9.85 0.69 0.57
N THR A 222 9.01 1.71 0.68
CA THR A 222 9.41 3.07 1.08
C THR A 222 8.57 3.50 2.27
N ARG A 223 9.25 3.89 3.36
CA ARG A 223 8.65 4.52 4.55
C ARG A 223 9.42 5.78 4.85
N LYS A 224 8.91 6.91 4.39
CA LYS A 224 9.51 8.23 4.61
C LYS A 224 8.47 9.34 4.53
N ARG A 225 8.85 10.54 4.91
CA ARG A 225 8.04 11.73 4.64
C ARG A 225 8.29 12.25 3.23
N VAL A 226 7.23 12.70 2.59
CA VAL A 226 7.27 13.40 1.31
C VAL A 226 6.40 14.65 1.47
N PHE A 227 6.98 15.83 1.27
CA PHE A 227 6.31 17.11 1.53
C PHE A 227 5.71 17.17 2.95
N ASN A 228 6.48 16.77 3.96
CA ASN A 228 6.09 16.67 5.37
C ASN A 228 4.91 15.70 5.67
N THR A 229 4.52 14.88 4.71
CA THR A 229 3.47 13.89 4.86
C THR A 229 4.07 12.50 5.03
N PRO A 230 3.73 11.74 6.09
CA PRO A 230 4.15 10.35 6.24
C PRO A 230 3.61 9.48 5.11
N VAL A 231 4.49 8.80 4.41
CA VAL A 231 4.17 7.95 3.26
C VAL A 231 4.65 6.53 3.51
N ARG A 232 3.78 5.58 3.20
CA ARG A 232 4.12 4.16 3.09
C ARG A 232 3.81 3.73 1.67
N ALA A 233 4.80 3.18 0.98
CA ALA A 233 4.66 2.78 -0.40
C ALA A 233 5.31 1.43 -0.68
N VAL A 234 4.80 0.75 -1.68
CA VAL A 234 5.45 -0.41 -2.32
C VAL A 234 5.50 -0.18 -3.82
N GLU A 235 6.67 -0.42 -4.41
CA GLU A 235 6.89 -0.42 -5.86
C GLU A 235 7.28 -1.83 -6.32
N PHE A 236 6.70 -2.31 -7.42
CA PHE A 236 6.96 -3.64 -7.97
C PHE A 236 6.59 -3.71 -9.46
N SER A 237 7.06 -4.74 -10.15
CA SER A 237 6.69 -5.01 -11.54
C SER A 237 5.43 -5.87 -11.62
N PRO A 238 4.42 -5.49 -12.43
CA PRO A 238 3.24 -6.32 -12.67
C PRO A 238 3.57 -7.62 -13.44
N SER A 239 4.73 -7.72 -14.08
CA SER A 239 5.20 -8.98 -14.67
C SER A 239 5.71 -9.97 -13.62
N THR A 240 6.12 -9.48 -12.45
CA THR A 240 6.52 -10.34 -11.31
C THR A 240 5.30 -10.72 -10.47
N TYR A 241 4.38 -9.78 -10.27
CA TYR A 241 3.17 -9.97 -9.49
C TYR A 241 1.97 -9.47 -10.29
N SER A 242 1.23 -10.39 -10.92
CA SER A 242 0.09 -10.04 -11.76
C SER A 242 -1.12 -9.60 -10.92
N PRO A 243 -1.84 -8.54 -11.35
CA PRO A 243 -3.02 -8.08 -10.65
C PRO A 243 -4.21 -9.00 -10.84
N GLN A 244 -4.99 -9.20 -9.78
CA GLN A 244 -6.26 -9.90 -9.79
C GLN A 244 -7.28 -9.15 -8.93
N LEU A 245 -8.50 -9.02 -9.40
CA LEU A 245 -9.61 -8.46 -8.63
C LEU A 245 -10.29 -9.55 -7.82
N VAL A 246 -10.39 -9.37 -6.52
CA VAL A 246 -11.09 -10.28 -5.60
C VAL A 246 -12.28 -9.55 -4.98
N LEU A 247 -13.44 -10.21 -5.03
CA LEU A 247 -14.64 -9.75 -4.34
C LEU A 247 -14.71 -10.37 -2.94
N GLY A 248 -15.28 -9.66 -1.99
CA GLY A 248 -15.54 -10.19 -0.66
C GLY A 248 -16.48 -11.39 -0.74
N HIS A 249 -16.07 -12.55 -0.19
CA HIS A 249 -16.77 -13.82 -0.31
C HIS A 249 -17.18 -14.18 -1.75
N ASP A 250 -16.40 -13.71 -2.72
CA ASP A 250 -16.63 -13.92 -4.17
C ASP A 250 -18.00 -13.45 -4.68
N ARG A 251 -18.56 -12.37 -4.07
CA ARG A 251 -19.86 -11.79 -4.41
C ARG A 251 -19.81 -10.28 -4.51
N VAL A 252 -20.62 -9.74 -5.40
CA VAL A 252 -20.82 -8.27 -5.55
C VAL A 252 -21.33 -7.62 -4.27
N THR A 253 -22.16 -8.32 -3.50
CA THR A 253 -22.72 -7.86 -2.22
C THR A 253 -21.94 -8.36 -1.01
N GLY A 254 -20.79 -8.99 -1.22
CA GLY A 254 -19.97 -9.56 -0.15
C GLY A 254 -19.06 -8.55 0.51
N GLY A 255 -18.95 -8.64 1.83
CA GLY A 255 -17.96 -7.90 2.61
C GLY A 255 -17.04 -8.85 3.35
N GLU A 256 -15.73 -8.79 3.12
CA GLU A 256 -14.74 -9.68 3.71
C GLU A 256 -13.55 -8.89 4.29
N SER A 257 -12.96 -9.37 5.37
CA SER A 257 -11.77 -8.72 5.93
C SER A 257 -10.57 -8.86 4.98
N ALA A 258 -9.74 -7.83 4.90
CA ALA A 258 -8.52 -7.89 4.09
C ALA A 258 -7.60 -9.05 4.49
N SER A 259 -7.54 -9.39 5.78
CA SER A 259 -6.73 -10.53 6.29
C SER A 259 -7.24 -11.86 5.75
N SER A 260 -8.56 -12.10 5.78
CA SER A 260 -9.17 -13.31 5.23
C SER A 260 -8.87 -13.46 3.74
N VAL A 261 -9.01 -12.36 2.97
CA VAL A 261 -8.70 -12.40 1.52
C VAL A 261 -7.23 -12.72 1.28
N VAL A 262 -6.30 -12.10 2.01
CA VAL A 262 -4.86 -12.39 1.90
C VAL A 262 -4.58 -13.86 2.20
N GLU A 263 -5.15 -14.38 3.28
CA GLU A 263 -4.96 -15.78 3.72
C GLU A 263 -5.48 -16.77 2.68
N ARG A 264 -6.77 -16.64 2.24
CA ARG A 264 -7.36 -17.57 1.29
C ARG A 264 -6.79 -17.50 -0.12
N THR A 265 -6.25 -16.31 -0.51
CA THR A 265 -5.71 -16.13 -1.85
C THR A 265 -4.20 -16.37 -1.95
N GLY A 266 -3.47 -16.33 -0.85
CA GLY A 266 -2.01 -16.39 -0.83
C GLY A 266 -1.33 -15.18 -1.50
N ALA A 267 -2.02 -14.03 -1.54
CA ALA A 267 -1.53 -12.82 -2.18
C ALA A 267 -0.16 -12.39 -1.62
N LYS A 268 0.74 -11.95 -2.48
CA LYS A 268 2.02 -11.35 -2.10
C LYS A 268 1.86 -9.87 -1.78
N ILE A 269 1.04 -9.16 -2.55
CA ILE A 269 0.67 -7.77 -2.30
C ILE A 269 -0.85 -7.69 -2.36
N ALA A 270 -1.46 -6.91 -1.46
CA ALA A 270 -2.89 -6.67 -1.48
C ALA A 270 -3.21 -5.24 -1.03
N VAL A 271 -4.18 -4.62 -1.70
CA VAL A 271 -4.68 -3.28 -1.41
C VAL A 271 -6.20 -3.23 -1.57
N ASN A 272 -6.89 -2.52 -0.69
CA ASN A 272 -8.31 -2.23 -0.90
C ASN A 272 -8.49 -1.45 -2.21
N ALA A 273 -9.59 -1.69 -2.93
CA ALA A 273 -9.72 -1.24 -4.31
C ALA A 273 -10.79 -0.14 -4.47
N ALA A 274 -11.97 -0.48 -4.95
CA ALA A 274 -13.02 0.48 -5.30
C ALA A 274 -13.77 1.01 -4.08
N PHE A 275 -14.36 2.20 -4.20
CA PHE A 275 -15.37 2.68 -3.27
C PHE A 275 -16.62 1.80 -3.35
N PHE A 276 -17.32 1.62 -2.24
CA PHE A 276 -18.53 0.81 -2.17
C PHE A 276 -19.57 1.39 -1.21
N ASN A 277 -20.82 1.02 -1.40
CA ASN A 277 -21.90 1.36 -0.49
C ASN A 277 -21.79 0.51 0.78
N MET A 278 -21.70 1.14 1.94
CA MET A 278 -21.47 0.48 3.22
C MET A 278 -22.58 -0.49 3.66
N ASN A 279 -23.80 -0.30 3.16
CA ASN A 279 -24.96 -1.13 3.52
C ASN A 279 -25.12 -2.34 2.58
N SER A 280 -24.87 -2.13 1.28
CA SER A 280 -25.07 -3.18 0.25
C SER A 280 -23.78 -3.85 -0.19
N TYR A 281 -22.63 -3.31 0.18
CA TYR A 281 -21.29 -3.67 -0.29
C TYR A 281 -21.09 -3.53 -1.81
N ILE A 282 -22.05 -3.02 -2.57
CA ILE A 282 -21.90 -2.86 -4.02
C ILE A 282 -20.90 -1.75 -4.33
N SER A 283 -19.97 -2.04 -5.23
CA SER A 283 -18.99 -1.07 -5.71
C SER A 283 -19.66 0.14 -6.36
N LEU A 284 -19.07 1.30 -6.15
CA LEU A 284 -19.44 2.57 -6.78
C LEU A 284 -18.64 2.85 -8.07
N GLY A 285 -17.90 1.88 -8.58
CA GLY A 285 -17.12 1.96 -9.81
C GLY A 285 -17.38 0.77 -10.70
N THR A 286 -17.01 0.88 -11.99
CA THR A 286 -17.08 -0.23 -12.93
C THR A 286 -16.02 -1.27 -12.59
N LEU A 287 -16.47 -2.49 -12.29
CA LEU A 287 -15.62 -3.63 -12.02
C LEU A 287 -15.69 -4.63 -13.18
N ILE A 288 -14.52 -5.01 -13.68
CA ILE A 288 -14.35 -6.09 -14.65
C ILE A 288 -13.39 -7.11 -14.04
N LYS A 289 -13.78 -8.38 -14.07
CA LYS A 289 -13.00 -9.51 -13.59
C LYS A 289 -12.99 -10.60 -14.64
N ASP A 290 -11.81 -11.06 -15.00
CA ASP A 290 -11.63 -12.13 -15.99
C ASP A 290 -12.41 -11.86 -17.32
N GLY A 291 -12.36 -10.59 -17.78
CA GLY A 291 -13.06 -10.12 -18.99
C GLY A 291 -14.58 -9.95 -18.85
N ARG A 292 -15.17 -10.27 -17.70
CA ARG A 292 -16.61 -10.12 -17.44
C ARG A 292 -16.89 -8.87 -16.62
N VAL A 293 -17.92 -8.12 -16.99
CA VAL A 293 -18.41 -6.98 -16.20
C VAL A 293 -19.09 -7.53 -14.94
N VAL A 294 -18.52 -7.22 -13.78
CA VAL A 294 -19.03 -7.67 -12.48
C VAL A 294 -20.09 -6.73 -11.94
N THR A 295 -19.88 -5.42 -12.08
CA THR A 295 -20.85 -4.36 -11.76
C THR A 295 -20.52 -3.11 -12.51
N VAL A 296 -21.54 -2.29 -12.76
CA VAL A 296 -21.41 -0.96 -13.37
C VAL A 296 -21.92 0.05 -12.36
N TYR A 297 -21.21 1.18 -12.23
CA TYR A 297 -21.75 2.35 -11.55
C TYR A 297 -23.00 2.84 -12.31
N ASP A 298 -23.56 3.94 -12.01
CA ASP A 298 -24.73 4.47 -12.68
C ASP A 298 -24.44 4.73 -14.18
N GLN A 299 -25.21 4.10 -15.05
CA GLN A 299 -25.09 4.25 -16.51
C GLN A 299 -25.36 5.69 -17.03
N TYR A 300 -26.00 6.52 -16.20
CA TYR A 300 -26.25 7.94 -16.51
C TYR A 300 -25.23 8.87 -15.84
N ALA A 301 -24.30 8.32 -15.04
CA ALA A 301 -23.25 9.11 -14.41
C ALA A 301 -22.11 9.41 -15.42
N PRO A 302 -21.35 10.48 -15.19
CA PRO A 302 -20.14 10.72 -15.95
C PRO A 302 -19.21 9.52 -15.93
N ALA A 303 -18.50 9.29 -17.04
CA ALA A 303 -17.45 8.30 -17.10
C ALA A 303 -16.42 8.54 -15.99
N ARG A 304 -16.07 7.50 -15.25
CA ARG A 304 -15.12 7.56 -14.14
C ARG A 304 -13.79 6.93 -14.49
N SER A 305 -12.75 7.44 -13.88
CA SER A 305 -11.43 6.84 -14.01
C SER A 305 -11.39 5.45 -13.36
N ALA A 306 -10.74 4.52 -14.05
CA ALA A 306 -10.51 3.16 -13.59
C ALA A 306 -9.07 2.71 -13.89
N LEU A 307 -8.50 1.92 -13.01
CA LEU A 307 -7.33 1.11 -13.33
C LEU A 307 -7.80 -0.07 -14.17
N THR A 308 -7.21 -0.26 -15.34
CA THR A 308 -7.58 -1.33 -16.27
C THR A 308 -6.37 -2.17 -16.66
N MET A 309 -6.62 -3.42 -17.05
CA MET A 309 -5.66 -4.29 -17.71
C MET A 309 -6.33 -4.94 -18.93
N ASP A 310 -5.64 -4.92 -20.07
CA ASP A 310 -6.10 -5.62 -21.28
C ASP A 310 -5.61 -7.08 -21.30
N SER A 311 -6.02 -7.86 -22.30
CA SER A 311 -5.64 -9.28 -22.45
C SER A 311 -4.15 -9.47 -22.72
N ALA A 312 -3.46 -8.46 -23.20
CA ALA A 312 -2.00 -8.46 -23.34
C ALA A 312 -1.27 -8.16 -22.02
N GLY A 313 -2.01 -7.90 -20.92
CA GLY A 313 -1.46 -7.59 -19.61
C GLY A 313 -1.01 -6.13 -19.45
N LYS A 314 -1.31 -5.25 -20.39
CA LYS A 314 -0.97 -3.82 -20.30
C LYS A 314 -1.91 -3.14 -19.31
N ILE A 315 -1.32 -2.53 -18.30
CA ILE A 315 -2.06 -1.77 -17.28
C ILE A 315 -2.12 -0.30 -17.68
N SER A 316 -3.28 0.31 -17.53
CA SER A 316 -3.52 1.72 -17.82
C SER A 316 -4.58 2.32 -16.89
N ILE A 317 -4.68 3.65 -16.88
CA ILE A 317 -5.78 4.36 -16.21
C ILE A 317 -6.60 5.02 -17.31
N GLN A 318 -7.85 4.59 -17.43
CA GLN A 318 -8.78 5.04 -18.44
C GLN A 318 -10.01 5.69 -17.79
N ASN A 319 -10.67 6.56 -18.53
CA ASN A 319 -11.96 7.15 -18.12
C ASN A 319 -12.99 6.64 -19.12
N PHE A 320 -13.86 5.73 -18.68
CA PHE A 320 -14.85 5.11 -19.53
C PHE A 320 -16.12 4.74 -18.78
N SER A 321 -17.19 4.53 -19.54
CA SER A 321 -18.42 3.90 -19.06
C SER A 321 -18.70 2.61 -19.83
N THR A 322 -19.54 1.75 -19.23
CA THR A 322 -19.90 0.47 -19.82
C THR A 322 -21.39 0.46 -20.09
N LEU A 323 -21.75 0.21 -21.33
CA LEU A 323 -23.14 0.09 -21.78
C LEU A 323 -23.42 -1.34 -22.22
N HIS A 324 -24.61 -1.84 -21.85
CA HIS A 324 -25.13 -3.10 -22.39
C HIS A 324 -26.42 -2.84 -23.13
N THR A 325 -26.53 -3.47 -24.29
CA THR A 325 -27.72 -3.53 -25.11
C THR A 325 -28.18 -4.98 -25.19
N VAL A 326 -29.47 -5.21 -25.04
CA VAL A 326 -30.07 -6.55 -25.19
C VAL A 326 -31.08 -6.48 -26.32
N THR A 327 -30.85 -7.27 -27.35
CA THR A 327 -31.71 -7.34 -28.55
C THR A 327 -32.44 -8.67 -28.57
N LEU A 328 -33.77 -8.63 -28.72
CA LEU A 328 -34.61 -9.76 -29.00
C LEU A 328 -34.94 -9.78 -30.50
N HIS A 329 -34.47 -10.79 -31.22
CA HIS A 329 -34.80 -11.01 -32.61
C HIS A 329 -36.13 -11.70 -32.71
N LYS A 330 -37.10 -11.05 -33.38
CA LYS A 330 -38.44 -11.60 -33.57
C LYS A 330 -38.61 -12.23 -34.97
N GLU A 331 -39.50 -13.20 -35.07
CA GLU A 331 -39.78 -13.89 -36.33
C GLU A 331 -40.37 -12.98 -37.43
N ASP A 332 -41.01 -11.88 -37.04
CA ASP A 332 -41.57 -10.87 -37.96
C ASP A 332 -40.52 -9.90 -38.53
N GLY A 333 -39.27 -10.01 -38.02
CA GLY A 333 -38.15 -9.17 -38.45
C GLY A 333 -38.09 -7.80 -37.76
N GLU A 334 -38.98 -7.48 -36.82
CA GLU A 334 -38.96 -6.27 -36.01
C GLU A 334 -38.26 -6.55 -34.66
N ASP A 335 -36.97 -6.22 -34.58
CA ASP A 335 -36.20 -6.41 -33.35
C ASP A 335 -36.68 -5.52 -32.20
N SER A 336 -36.76 -6.08 -31.00
CA SER A 336 -36.97 -5.32 -29.78
C SER A 336 -35.64 -5.09 -29.08
N VAL A 337 -35.30 -3.85 -28.75
CA VAL A 337 -34.00 -3.48 -28.21
C VAL A 337 -34.15 -2.79 -26.86
N LEU A 338 -33.48 -3.33 -25.84
CA LEU A 338 -33.25 -2.67 -24.57
C LEU A 338 -31.86 -2.03 -24.57
N THR A 339 -31.82 -0.72 -24.48
CA THR A 339 -30.58 0.04 -24.27
C THR A 339 -30.36 0.34 -22.80
N HIS A 340 -29.13 0.66 -22.39
CA HIS A 340 -28.79 1.05 -21.05
C HIS A 340 -29.14 -0.01 -19.98
N VAL A 341 -28.85 -1.27 -20.27
CA VAL A 341 -28.97 -2.35 -19.30
C VAL A 341 -27.76 -2.35 -18.36
N THR A 342 -27.99 -2.28 -17.07
CA THR A 342 -26.92 -2.30 -16.05
C THR A 342 -26.63 -3.73 -15.57
N VAL A 343 -25.58 -3.92 -14.76
CA VAL A 343 -25.15 -5.24 -14.29
C VAL A 343 -25.05 -5.26 -12.76
N ASN A 344 -25.63 -6.30 -12.15
CA ASN A 344 -25.49 -6.66 -10.74
C ASN A 344 -25.64 -5.47 -9.77
N ARG A 345 -26.84 -4.91 -9.68
CA ARG A 345 -27.17 -3.86 -8.71
C ARG A 345 -28.52 -4.10 -8.03
N TRP A 346 -28.70 -3.50 -6.85
CA TRP A 346 -30.02 -3.44 -6.26
C TRP A 346 -30.90 -2.44 -7.02
N PRO A 347 -32.15 -2.80 -7.31
CA PRO A 347 -33.15 -1.82 -7.70
C PRO A 347 -33.24 -0.73 -6.62
N SER A 348 -33.25 0.55 -7.02
CA SER A 348 -33.23 1.68 -6.08
C SER A 348 -34.50 1.77 -5.21
N SER A 349 -35.62 1.26 -5.70
CA SER A 349 -36.91 1.21 -5.03
C SER A 349 -37.80 0.10 -5.57
N ALA A 350 -38.96 -0.10 -4.96
CA ALA A 350 -39.97 -1.05 -5.47
C ALA A 350 -40.56 -0.63 -6.83
N THR A 351 -40.46 0.67 -7.18
CA THR A 351 -40.94 1.23 -8.45
C THR A 351 -39.81 1.44 -9.47
N ASP A 352 -38.59 0.96 -9.17
CA ASP A 352 -37.47 1.06 -10.08
C ASP A 352 -37.67 0.18 -11.31
N ALA A 353 -37.74 0.77 -12.47
CA ALA A 353 -37.89 0.10 -13.76
C ALA A 353 -36.55 -0.10 -14.50
N THR A 354 -35.43 0.01 -13.79
CA THR A 354 -34.10 -0.26 -14.35
C THR A 354 -34.00 -1.72 -14.77
N ARG A 355 -33.52 -1.97 -15.99
CA ARG A 355 -33.24 -3.32 -16.50
C ARG A 355 -31.84 -3.71 -16.05
N ILE A 356 -31.74 -4.87 -15.47
CA ILE A 356 -30.52 -5.33 -14.83
C ILE A 356 -30.21 -6.74 -15.28
N LEU A 357 -29.00 -6.97 -15.77
CA LEU A 357 -28.44 -8.30 -15.99
C LEU A 357 -27.80 -8.77 -14.68
N TYR A 358 -28.28 -9.87 -14.15
CA TYR A 358 -27.70 -10.53 -12.98
C TYR A 358 -26.87 -11.72 -13.42
N THR A 359 -25.66 -11.80 -12.87
CA THR A 359 -24.73 -12.92 -13.06
C THR A 359 -24.54 -13.66 -11.74
N ARG A 360 -23.86 -14.81 -11.79
CA ARG A 360 -23.51 -15.57 -10.57
C ARG A 360 -22.66 -14.79 -9.57
N ASP A 361 -21.95 -13.76 -10.01
CA ASP A 361 -21.22 -12.83 -9.12
C ASP A 361 -22.16 -12.07 -8.15
N TRP A 362 -23.45 -11.93 -8.48
CA TRP A 362 -24.46 -11.37 -7.59
C TRP A 362 -24.80 -12.33 -6.44
N GLY A 363 -25.06 -13.57 -6.77
CA GLY A 363 -25.48 -14.61 -5.83
C GLY A 363 -26.22 -15.75 -6.52
N SER A 364 -26.90 -16.58 -5.72
CA SER A 364 -27.68 -17.73 -6.23
C SER A 364 -29.10 -17.38 -6.65
N SER A 365 -29.65 -16.24 -6.18
CA SER A 365 -30.95 -15.71 -6.59
C SER A 365 -30.95 -14.20 -6.63
N LEU A 366 -32.00 -13.56 -7.16
CA LEU A 366 -32.13 -12.10 -7.17
C LEU A 366 -32.20 -11.50 -5.76
N GLY A 367 -32.80 -12.24 -4.81
CA GLY A 367 -33.06 -11.80 -3.45
C GLY A 367 -34.29 -10.86 -3.32
N PHE A 368 -35.08 -10.77 -4.40
CA PHE A 368 -36.34 -10.01 -4.43
C PHE A 368 -37.26 -10.55 -5.55
N PRO A 369 -38.60 -10.41 -5.42
CA PRO A 369 -39.51 -10.73 -6.48
C PRO A 369 -39.40 -9.71 -7.61
N ALA A 370 -38.92 -10.14 -8.78
CA ALA A 370 -38.87 -9.32 -9.98
C ALA A 370 -40.26 -9.23 -10.62
N ARG A 371 -40.67 -8.05 -11.12
CA ARG A 371 -41.86 -7.87 -11.93
C ARG A 371 -41.78 -8.72 -13.18
N ASP A 372 -40.63 -8.72 -13.83
CA ASP A 372 -40.29 -9.53 -14.98
C ASP A 372 -38.88 -10.08 -14.83
N ALA A 373 -38.66 -11.34 -15.19
CA ALA A 373 -37.35 -11.98 -15.20
C ALA A 373 -37.26 -13.00 -16.33
N VAL A 374 -36.17 -12.96 -17.07
CA VAL A 374 -35.84 -13.88 -18.17
C VAL A 374 -34.51 -14.55 -17.82
N ILE A 375 -34.53 -15.87 -17.70
CA ILE A 375 -33.31 -16.67 -17.52
C ILE A 375 -32.75 -17.00 -18.89
N ILE A 376 -31.44 -16.74 -19.07
CA ILE A 376 -30.73 -16.78 -20.34
C ILE A 376 -29.46 -17.62 -20.14
N ASP A 377 -29.15 -18.53 -21.02
CA ASP A 377 -27.89 -19.27 -21.00
C ASP A 377 -26.73 -18.46 -21.60
N GLU A 378 -25.55 -19.03 -21.64
CA GLU A 378 -24.35 -18.39 -22.18
C GLU A 378 -24.45 -18.05 -23.68
N SER A 379 -25.28 -18.75 -24.43
CA SER A 379 -25.52 -18.54 -25.87
C SER A 379 -26.55 -17.44 -26.15
N GLY A 380 -27.17 -16.89 -25.09
CA GLY A 380 -28.26 -15.93 -25.21
C GLY A 380 -29.64 -16.56 -25.32
N LYS A 381 -29.75 -17.91 -25.25
CA LYS A 381 -31.03 -18.60 -25.38
C LYS A 381 -31.87 -18.45 -24.12
N VAL A 382 -33.13 -18.09 -24.28
CA VAL A 382 -34.12 -17.97 -23.21
C VAL A 382 -34.49 -19.39 -22.69
N LEU A 383 -34.22 -19.63 -21.42
CA LEU A 383 -34.51 -20.88 -20.73
C LEU A 383 -35.86 -20.84 -20.00
N ALA A 384 -36.21 -19.67 -19.44
CA ALA A 384 -37.45 -19.48 -18.69
C ALA A 384 -37.83 -18.01 -18.61
N VAL A 385 -39.12 -17.71 -18.44
CA VAL A 385 -39.68 -16.39 -18.22
C VAL A 385 -40.56 -16.43 -16.98
N TYR A 386 -40.37 -15.47 -16.07
CA TYR A 386 -41.07 -15.38 -14.79
C TYR A 386 -41.62 -13.98 -14.56
N GLN A 387 -42.66 -13.87 -13.77
CA GLN A 387 -43.21 -12.61 -13.28
C GLN A 387 -43.49 -12.72 -11.77
N TYR A 388 -43.23 -11.60 -11.05
CA TYR A 388 -43.47 -11.47 -9.61
C TYR A 388 -42.77 -12.56 -8.76
N THR A 389 -41.60 -13.03 -9.20
CA THR A 389 -40.91 -14.17 -8.60
C THR A 389 -39.46 -13.82 -8.31
N ASP A 390 -38.92 -14.29 -7.18
CA ASP A 390 -37.47 -14.35 -6.95
C ASP A 390 -36.95 -15.60 -7.69
N VAL A 391 -36.07 -15.38 -8.64
CA VAL A 391 -35.58 -16.46 -9.52
C VAL A 391 -34.12 -16.81 -9.16
N THR A 392 -33.80 -18.09 -9.35
CA THR A 392 -32.44 -18.60 -9.23
C THR A 392 -31.59 -18.10 -10.40
N ILE A 393 -30.42 -17.59 -10.10
CA ILE A 393 -29.44 -17.20 -11.12
C ILE A 393 -28.63 -18.44 -11.50
N PRO A 394 -28.53 -18.77 -12.80
CA PRO A 394 -27.79 -19.95 -13.25
C PRO A 394 -26.27 -19.81 -12.94
N GLU A 395 -25.57 -20.93 -12.85
CA GLU A 395 -24.12 -20.96 -12.64
C GLU A 395 -23.38 -20.24 -13.80
N THR A 396 -23.91 -20.42 -15.01
CA THR A 396 -23.44 -19.75 -16.23
C THR A 396 -24.65 -19.11 -16.93
N GLY A 397 -24.43 -18.01 -17.64
CA GLY A 397 -25.50 -17.21 -18.24
C GLY A 397 -25.98 -16.06 -17.34
N TYR A 398 -27.25 -15.66 -17.52
CA TYR A 398 -27.76 -14.40 -16.98
C TYR A 398 -29.23 -14.52 -16.54
N VAL A 399 -29.65 -13.62 -15.66
CA VAL A 399 -31.06 -13.25 -15.47
C VAL A 399 -31.22 -11.79 -15.85
N LEU A 400 -31.97 -11.51 -16.91
CA LEU A 400 -32.41 -10.14 -17.24
C LEU A 400 -33.69 -9.88 -16.44
N ALA A 401 -33.66 -8.87 -15.56
CA ALA A 401 -34.81 -8.59 -14.70
C ALA A 401 -35.07 -7.10 -14.52
N GLN A 402 -36.32 -6.78 -14.19
CA GLN A 402 -36.77 -5.48 -13.72
C GLN A 402 -37.75 -5.63 -12.55
N ARG A 403 -37.74 -4.66 -11.62
CA ARG A 403 -38.63 -4.69 -10.45
C ARG A 403 -39.97 -4.04 -10.69
N SER A 404 -40.06 -3.12 -11.66
CA SER A 404 -41.28 -2.39 -12.07
C SER A 404 -41.25 -2.13 -13.57
N ARG A 405 -42.38 -1.73 -14.15
CA ARG A 405 -42.48 -1.27 -15.54
C ARG A 405 -42.83 0.22 -15.58
N ARG A 406 -42.32 0.93 -16.60
CA ARG A 406 -42.80 2.23 -16.98
C ARG A 406 -44.07 2.09 -17.82
N THR A 407 -45.06 2.93 -17.61
CA THR A 407 -46.39 2.85 -18.23
C THR A 407 -46.40 3.00 -19.75
N TYR A 408 -45.31 3.48 -20.35
CA TYR A 408 -45.19 3.76 -21.79
C TYR A 408 -44.12 2.90 -22.49
N GLU A 409 -43.50 1.99 -21.79
CA GLU A 409 -42.53 1.07 -22.37
C GLU A 409 -43.23 -0.18 -22.81
N GLY A 410 -43.29 -0.39 -24.13
CA GLY A 410 -43.83 -1.64 -24.71
C GLY A 410 -42.99 -2.87 -24.30
N ASP A 411 -43.49 -3.89 -24.46
CA ASP A 411 -43.48 -5.29 -24.11
C ASP A 411 -42.24 -6.11 -24.47
N PHE A 412 -41.01 -5.60 -24.26
CA PHE A 412 -39.84 -6.45 -24.47
C PHE A 412 -39.95 -7.80 -23.74
N PHE A 413 -40.24 -7.73 -22.43
CA PHE A 413 -40.36 -8.94 -21.60
C PHE A 413 -41.57 -9.80 -21.97
N ASP A 414 -42.68 -9.20 -22.42
CA ASP A 414 -43.87 -9.94 -22.86
C ASP A 414 -43.64 -10.64 -24.22
N SER A 415 -42.70 -10.14 -25.00
CA SER A 415 -42.26 -10.76 -26.26
C SER A 415 -41.28 -11.91 -26.07
N CYS A 416 -40.61 -11.99 -24.92
CA CYS A 416 -39.66 -13.07 -24.64
C CYS A 416 -40.37 -14.42 -24.44
N LYS A 417 -39.98 -15.44 -25.22
CA LYS A 417 -40.46 -16.81 -25.06
C LYS A 417 -39.31 -17.80 -24.95
N VAL A 418 -39.54 -18.88 -24.25
CA VAL A 418 -38.57 -19.97 -24.14
C VAL A 418 -38.13 -20.44 -25.51
N GLY A 419 -36.83 -20.58 -25.69
CA GLY A 419 -36.21 -21.01 -26.96
C GLY A 419 -35.76 -19.84 -27.86
N MET A 420 -36.27 -18.62 -27.68
CA MET A 420 -35.76 -17.43 -28.39
C MET A 420 -34.32 -17.10 -27.97
N VAL A 421 -33.63 -16.33 -28.79
CA VAL A 421 -32.25 -15.89 -28.53
C VAL A 421 -32.25 -14.39 -28.31
N LEU A 422 -31.59 -13.96 -27.24
CA LEU A 422 -31.27 -12.58 -26.91
C LEU A 422 -29.81 -12.33 -27.24
N ASP A 423 -29.54 -11.32 -28.04
CA ASP A 423 -28.17 -10.84 -28.25
C ASP A 423 -27.82 -9.82 -27.18
N ILE A 424 -26.74 -10.07 -26.42
CA ILE A 424 -26.26 -9.21 -25.33
C ILE A 424 -24.95 -8.58 -25.78
N GLU A 425 -25.04 -7.35 -26.26
CA GLU A 425 -23.90 -6.57 -26.70
C GLU A 425 -23.36 -5.70 -25.55
N ARG A 426 -22.04 -5.67 -25.41
CA ARG A 426 -21.33 -4.80 -24.47
C ARG A 426 -20.46 -3.82 -25.24
N ARG A 427 -20.50 -2.53 -24.85
CA ARG A 427 -19.65 -1.47 -25.39
C ARG A 427 -19.01 -0.66 -24.27
N TYR A 428 -17.80 -0.19 -24.52
CA TYR A 428 -17.08 0.72 -23.63
C TYR A 428 -16.97 2.10 -24.28
N GLU A 429 -17.70 3.07 -23.74
CA GLU A 429 -17.61 4.46 -24.22
C GLU A 429 -16.42 5.16 -23.57
N GLY A 430 -15.53 5.76 -24.37
CA GLY A 430 -14.34 6.47 -23.93
C GLY A 430 -13.14 5.60 -23.59
N ALA A 431 -13.25 4.28 -23.66
CA ALA A 431 -12.12 3.38 -23.47
C ALA A 431 -11.17 3.41 -24.68
N ALA A 432 -9.88 3.22 -24.41
CA ALA A 432 -8.86 3.10 -25.46
C ALA A 432 -8.87 1.71 -26.13
N THR A 433 -9.51 0.72 -25.52
CA THR A 433 -9.65 -0.65 -26.04
C THR A 433 -10.92 -1.29 -25.50
N GLU A 434 -11.52 -2.19 -26.27
CA GLU A 434 -12.65 -3.03 -25.84
C GLU A 434 -12.20 -4.34 -25.18
N ASP A 435 -10.88 -4.62 -25.17
CA ASP A 435 -10.30 -5.85 -24.66
C ASP A 435 -9.83 -5.71 -23.20
N ILE A 436 -10.74 -5.27 -22.32
CA ILE A 436 -10.45 -5.09 -20.90
C ILE A 436 -10.76 -6.37 -20.14
N VAL A 437 -9.74 -6.99 -19.52
CA VAL A 437 -9.90 -8.20 -18.70
C VAL A 437 -10.00 -7.91 -17.21
N LEU A 438 -9.48 -6.75 -16.75
CA LEU A 438 -9.59 -6.28 -15.38
C LEU A 438 -9.91 -4.80 -15.35
N SER A 439 -10.87 -4.40 -14.52
CA SER A 439 -11.13 -3.00 -14.19
C SER A 439 -11.43 -2.83 -12.71
N VAL A 440 -10.80 -1.82 -12.12
CA VAL A 440 -11.10 -1.31 -10.79
C VAL A 440 -11.54 0.14 -10.96
N GLY A 441 -12.85 0.36 -11.04
CA GLY A 441 -13.44 1.68 -11.05
C GLY A 441 -13.27 2.35 -9.70
N ALA A 442 -12.33 3.27 -9.63
CA ALA A 442 -11.98 4.02 -8.44
C ALA A 442 -11.77 5.49 -8.87
N GLY A 443 -10.98 6.23 -8.18
CA GLY A 443 -10.70 7.59 -8.63
C GLY A 443 -10.94 8.63 -7.53
N PRO A 444 -10.81 9.90 -7.88
CA PRO A 444 -10.49 10.43 -9.21
C PRO A 444 -9.05 10.15 -9.65
N ARG A 445 -8.77 10.38 -10.95
CA ARG A 445 -7.40 10.35 -11.47
C ARG A 445 -6.59 11.47 -10.85
N LEU A 446 -5.36 11.17 -10.44
CA LEU A 446 -4.48 12.07 -9.69
C LEU A 446 -3.32 12.60 -10.54
N VAL A 447 -2.79 11.75 -11.41
CA VAL A 447 -1.66 12.06 -12.29
C VAL A 447 -2.00 11.59 -13.69
N LYS A 448 -1.62 12.38 -14.68
CA LYS A 448 -1.69 12.05 -16.10
C LYS A 448 -0.43 12.57 -16.78
N ASP A 449 0.21 11.72 -17.59
CA ASP A 449 1.41 12.06 -18.36
C ASP A 449 2.53 12.70 -17.50
N GLY A 450 2.72 12.18 -16.26
CA GLY A 450 3.74 12.63 -15.31
C GLY A 450 3.42 13.93 -14.58
N ALA A 451 2.26 14.54 -14.83
CA ALA A 451 1.84 15.78 -14.19
C ALA A 451 0.61 15.61 -13.29
N VAL A 452 0.47 16.50 -12.30
CA VAL A 452 -0.75 16.57 -11.48
C VAL A 452 -1.96 16.78 -12.40
N TYR A 453 -2.94 15.88 -12.31
CA TYR A 453 -4.13 15.91 -13.15
C TYR A 453 -5.30 16.57 -12.43
N GLY A 454 -5.62 17.77 -12.88
CA GLY A 454 -6.80 18.51 -12.46
C GLY A 454 -6.78 18.95 -10.99
N GLY A 455 -7.98 19.08 -10.43
CA GLY A 455 -8.26 19.52 -9.07
C GLY A 455 -9.73 19.28 -8.74
N ALA A 456 -10.28 19.96 -7.72
CA ALA A 456 -11.65 19.71 -7.25
C ALA A 456 -12.73 19.83 -8.34
N SER A 457 -12.57 20.73 -9.34
CA SER A 457 -13.49 20.84 -10.48
C SER A 457 -13.43 19.61 -11.38
N THR A 458 -12.22 19.13 -11.71
CA THR A 458 -12.01 17.92 -12.52
C THR A 458 -12.58 16.69 -11.80
N TYR A 459 -12.37 16.58 -10.48
CA TYR A 459 -12.90 15.47 -9.69
C TYR A 459 -14.44 15.47 -9.68
N ARG A 460 -15.06 16.66 -9.61
CA ARG A 460 -16.53 16.79 -9.72
C ARG A 460 -17.02 16.40 -11.12
N ALA A 461 -16.28 16.70 -12.17
CA ALA A 461 -16.63 16.26 -13.51
C ALA A 461 -16.61 14.74 -13.68
N GLU A 462 -15.79 14.02 -12.91
CA GLU A 462 -15.82 12.56 -12.80
C GLU A 462 -16.94 12.05 -11.85
N GLY A 463 -17.81 12.94 -11.31
CA GLY A 463 -18.92 12.58 -10.43
C GLY A 463 -18.55 12.42 -8.95
N TYR A 464 -17.37 12.88 -8.50
CA TYR A 464 -16.99 12.90 -7.09
C TYR A 464 -17.37 14.24 -6.48
N THR A 465 -18.42 14.26 -5.66
CA THR A 465 -18.98 15.50 -5.06
C THR A 465 -18.73 15.60 -3.55
N ASP A 466 -18.46 14.49 -2.87
CA ASP A 466 -18.25 14.46 -1.42
C ASP A 466 -16.95 15.20 -1.04
N PRO A 467 -17.02 16.26 -0.21
CA PRO A 467 -15.86 16.99 0.29
C PRO A 467 -14.85 16.10 1.03
N ASN A 468 -15.29 15.03 1.69
CA ASN A 468 -14.41 14.06 2.35
C ASN A 468 -13.52 13.35 1.34
N ILE A 469 -13.98 13.17 0.10
CA ILE A 469 -13.17 12.60 -0.97
C ILE A 469 -12.29 13.68 -1.60
N ILE A 470 -12.85 14.82 -2.02
CA ILE A 470 -12.17 15.75 -2.93
C ILE A 470 -11.37 16.86 -2.26
N THR A 471 -11.64 17.19 -0.97
CA THR A 471 -11.10 18.39 -0.33
C THR A 471 -10.35 18.11 0.97
N TYR A 472 -10.91 17.30 1.86
CA TYR A 472 -10.37 17.14 3.21
C TYR A 472 -9.21 16.16 3.30
N ASN A 473 -8.36 16.38 4.31
CA ASN A 473 -7.36 15.40 4.71
C ASN A 473 -8.03 14.12 5.20
N ALA A 474 -7.61 13.00 4.66
CA ALA A 474 -8.06 11.69 5.07
C ALA A 474 -6.96 10.64 4.84
N GLN A 475 -7.11 9.47 5.45
CA GLN A 475 -6.30 8.33 5.08
C GLN A 475 -6.61 7.96 3.64
N ARG A 476 -5.61 8.03 2.77
CA ARG A 476 -5.73 7.77 1.33
C ARG A 476 -4.95 6.52 0.94
N MET A 477 -5.47 5.87 -0.07
CA MET A 477 -4.78 4.84 -0.83
C MET A 477 -4.78 5.24 -2.29
N CYS A 478 -3.70 4.99 -3.00
CA CYS A 478 -3.64 5.21 -4.44
C CYS A 478 -2.69 4.23 -5.10
N ILE A 479 -2.86 4.04 -6.40
CA ILE A 479 -1.99 3.24 -7.24
C ILE A 479 -1.55 4.08 -8.43
N GLY A 480 -0.28 3.99 -8.80
CA GLY A 480 0.29 4.68 -9.94
C GLY A 480 1.09 3.74 -10.82
N ILE A 481 1.26 4.14 -12.07
CA ILE A 481 2.02 3.47 -13.10
C ILE A 481 3.21 4.36 -13.45
N LYS A 482 4.42 3.83 -13.38
CA LYS A 482 5.66 4.53 -13.76
C LYS A 482 5.95 4.39 -15.25
N GLU A 483 6.88 5.18 -15.78
CA GLU A 483 7.31 5.08 -17.19
C GLU A 483 7.84 3.69 -17.56
N ASN A 484 8.52 3.01 -16.64
CA ASN A 484 9.04 1.66 -16.84
C ASN A 484 7.97 0.55 -16.68
N GLY A 485 6.71 0.92 -16.48
CA GLY A 485 5.60 -0.01 -16.27
C GLY A 485 5.44 -0.53 -14.85
N ASN A 486 6.36 -0.22 -13.92
CA ASN A 486 6.21 -0.60 -12.52
C ASN A 486 4.97 0.07 -11.90
N LEU A 487 4.36 -0.64 -10.97
CA LEU A 487 3.27 -0.14 -10.14
C LEU A 487 3.81 0.41 -8.83
N VAL A 488 3.23 1.51 -8.37
CA VAL A 488 3.49 2.09 -7.05
C VAL A 488 2.17 2.24 -6.30
N ILE A 489 2.05 1.55 -5.16
CA ILE A 489 0.90 1.71 -4.26
C ILE A 489 1.35 2.56 -3.08
N VAL A 490 0.59 3.63 -2.80
CA VAL A 490 0.89 4.60 -1.75
C VAL A 490 -0.25 4.69 -0.75
N SER A 491 0.11 4.72 0.53
CA SER A 491 -0.75 5.06 1.66
C SER A 491 -0.25 6.33 2.33
N ALA A 492 -1.11 7.34 2.48
CA ALA A 492 -0.80 8.60 3.13
C ALA A 492 -2.04 9.24 3.77
N TYR A 493 -1.85 10.04 4.83
CA TYR A 493 -2.91 10.91 5.36
C TYR A 493 -2.78 12.28 4.70
N ALA A 494 -3.60 12.56 3.70
CA ALA A 494 -3.41 13.70 2.79
C ALA A 494 -4.73 14.15 2.14
N THR A 495 -4.73 15.37 1.58
CA THR A 495 -5.71 15.77 0.55
C THR A 495 -5.36 15.10 -0.78
N LEU A 496 -6.30 15.02 -1.73
CA LEU A 496 -6.01 14.51 -3.07
C LEU A 496 -4.94 15.36 -3.78
N ALA A 497 -4.94 16.67 -3.58
CA ALA A 497 -3.94 17.56 -4.18
C ALA A 497 -2.51 17.27 -3.66
N GLN A 498 -2.36 16.98 -2.37
CA GLN A 498 -1.07 16.53 -1.81
C GLN A 498 -0.70 15.14 -2.33
N LEU A 499 -1.66 14.22 -2.39
CA LEU A 499 -1.47 12.86 -2.89
C LEU A 499 -0.99 12.86 -4.35
N SER A 500 -1.57 13.71 -5.20
CA SER A 500 -1.14 13.88 -6.59
C SER A 500 0.34 14.29 -6.69
N LYS A 501 0.77 15.27 -5.88
CA LYS A 501 2.18 15.69 -5.82
C LYS A 501 3.10 14.58 -5.31
N ILE A 502 2.63 13.81 -4.33
CA ILE A 502 3.36 12.65 -3.82
C ILE A 502 3.56 11.62 -4.95
N MET A 503 2.51 11.29 -5.71
CA MET A 503 2.62 10.33 -6.82
C MET A 503 3.56 10.80 -7.92
N VAL A 504 3.53 12.08 -8.27
CA VAL A 504 4.51 12.68 -9.21
C VAL A 504 5.94 12.54 -8.67
N SER A 505 6.17 12.76 -7.37
CA SER A 505 7.50 12.61 -6.76
C SER A 505 8.02 11.18 -6.75
N PHE A 506 7.14 10.18 -6.83
CA PHE A 506 7.49 8.77 -7.06
C PHE A 506 7.81 8.43 -8.52
N GLY A 507 7.66 9.39 -9.43
CA GLY A 507 7.88 9.20 -10.86
C GLY A 507 6.73 8.48 -11.56
N CYS A 508 5.51 8.59 -11.04
CA CYS A 508 4.34 8.02 -11.70
C CYS A 508 3.98 8.84 -12.94
N LYS A 509 3.82 8.15 -14.07
CA LYS A 509 3.25 8.69 -15.31
C LYS A 509 1.74 8.88 -15.17
N ASP A 510 1.08 7.91 -14.58
CA ASP A 510 -0.34 7.90 -14.28
C ASP A 510 -0.60 7.47 -12.84
N ALA A 511 -1.64 8.02 -12.19
CA ALA A 511 -2.06 7.57 -10.87
C ALA A 511 -3.55 7.80 -10.63
N ILE A 512 -4.15 6.92 -9.83
CA ILE A 512 -5.57 6.97 -9.47
C ILE A 512 -5.73 6.79 -7.96
N ASN A 513 -6.67 7.51 -7.36
CA ASN A 513 -7.06 7.31 -5.96
C ASN A 513 -7.90 6.05 -5.83
N LEU A 514 -7.70 5.31 -4.75
CA LEU A 514 -8.49 4.15 -4.34
C LEU A 514 -9.36 4.52 -3.12
N ASP A 515 -10.21 3.60 -2.66
CA ASP A 515 -10.94 3.81 -1.41
C ASP A 515 -9.96 4.02 -0.25
N GLY A 516 -10.38 4.79 0.73
CA GLY A 516 -9.53 5.23 1.83
C GLY A 516 -10.22 5.14 3.19
N GLY A 517 -9.83 6.02 4.11
CA GLY A 517 -10.39 6.05 5.46
C GLY A 517 -10.25 4.73 6.20
N GLY A 518 -11.36 4.21 6.72
CA GLY A 518 -11.42 2.93 7.42
C GLY A 518 -11.24 1.70 6.54
N SER A 519 -11.25 1.87 5.21
CA SER A 519 -10.99 0.79 4.25
C SER A 519 -9.51 0.64 3.91
N ALA A 520 -8.65 1.58 4.33
CA ALA A 520 -7.24 1.64 3.92
C ALA A 520 -6.42 0.45 4.43
N ASN A 521 -6.06 -0.45 3.53
CA ASN A 521 -5.25 -1.63 3.79
C ASN A 521 -4.15 -1.76 2.73
N LEU A 522 -2.92 -2.06 3.16
CA LEU A 522 -1.80 -2.38 2.28
C LEU A 522 -0.96 -3.49 2.91
N TYR A 523 -1.01 -4.66 2.31
CA TYR A 523 -0.24 -5.84 2.69
C TYR A 523 0.89 -6.08 1.70
N VAL A 524 2.05 -6.48 2.19
CA VAL A 524 3.21 -6.85 1.36
C VAL A 524 3.93 -8.02 2.03
N ASP A 525 3.88 -9.18 1.40
CA ASP A 525 4.68 -10.39 1.67
C ASP A 525 4.88 -10.71 3.17
N GLY A 526 3.77 -10.86 3.90
CA GLY A 526 3.77 -11.17 5.33
C GLY A 526 3.58 -9.96 6.26
N TYR A 527 3.57 -8.73 5.73
CA TYR A 527 3.50 -7.53 6.55
C TYR A 527 2.40 -6.56 6.12
N TRP A 528 1.73 -5.96 7.10
CA TRP A 528 0.83 -4.84 6.87
C TRP A 528 1.62 -3.52 6.90
N LEU A 529 1.80 -2.89 5.73
CA LEU A 529 2.32 -1.52 5.67
C LEU A 529 1.28 -0.53 6.17
N LYS A 530 -0.01 -0.82 5.93
CA LYS A 530 -1.17 -0.14 6.47
C LYS A 530 -2.27 -1.17 6.77
N GLY A 531 -2.87 -1.09 7.95
CA GLY A 531 -3.87 -2.05 8.43
C GLY A 531 -3.23 -3.20 9.23
N PRO A 532 -3.91 -4.37 9.36
CA PRO A 532 -5.25 -4.58 8.80
C PRO A 532 -6.31 -3.73 9.53
N GLN A 533 -7.28 -3.23 8.77
CA GLN A 533 -8.46 -2.58 9.31
C GLN A 533 -9.57 -3.61 9.56
N SER A 534 -10.42 -3.34 10.54
CA SER A 534 -11.53 -4.23 10.89
C SER A 534 -12.72 -4.15 9.93
N ARG A 535 -12.78 -3.09 9.10
CA ARG A 535 -13.88 -2.89 8.15
C ARG A 535 -13.85 -3.99 7.06
N PRO A 536 -14.95 -4.75 6.86
CA PRO A 536 -15.07 -5.62 5.71
C PRO A 536 -15.03 -4.82 4.40
N LEU A 537 -14.41 -5.35 3.38
CA LEU A 537 -14.22 -4.75 2.07
C LEU A 537 -14.97 -5.53 1.01
N ASN A 538 -15.56 -4.84 0.06
CA ASN A 538 -16.17 -5.49 -1.10
C ASN A 538 -15.12 -5.94 -2.12
N THR A 539 -14.12 -5.10 -2.38
CA THR A 539 -13.12 -5.33 -3.42
C THR A 539 -11.71 -5.15 -2.90
N ILE A 540 -10.86 -6.08 -3.25
CA ILE A 540 -9.43 -6.06 -2.96
C ILE A 540 -8.68 -6.37 -4.26
N LEU A 541 -7.72 -5.53 -4.60
CA LEU A 541 -6.78 -5.78 -5.68
C LEU A 541 -5.59 -6.52 -5.08
N ILE A 542 -5.37 -7.73 -5.53
CA ILE A 542 -4.27 -8.59 -5.10
C ILE A 542 -3.27 -8.76 -6.23
N PHE A 543 -2.04 -9.11 -5.87
CA PHE A 543 -0.95 -9.38 -6.80
C PHE A 543 -0.24 -10.66 -6.35
N LYS A 544 -0.15 -11.61 -7.30
CA LYS A 544 0.44 -12.94 -7.09
C LYS A 544 1.66 -13.16 -7.97
#